data_bf99ac15238b9f2797318feb71891f41
#
_entry.id   bf99ac15238b9f2797318feb71891f41
#
_cell.length_a   1.000
_cell.length_b   1.000
_cell.length_c   1.000
_cell.angle_alpha   90.00
_cell.angle_beta   90.00
_cell.angle_gamma   90.00
#
_symmetry.space_group_name_H-M   'P 1'
#
loop_
_entity.id
_entity.type
_entity.pdbx_description
1 polymer ?
#
loop_
_entity_poly.entity_id
_entity_poly.type
_entity_poly.pdbx_seq_one_letter_code
_entity_poly.pdbx_strand_id
1 'polypeptide(L)'
;MIAHILATARYARVLRLLDLERKLILNGPLAGLGALVERREAALNEILEIETDLPEAFILALKARAERNGRLLLASLAGVKAGAAQIERIRSMRDQLRTYAPSGTPVEVSPPQVTRDQRA
;
A
#
# COMPACT_ATOMS: atom_id res chain seq x y z
N MET A 1 -20.01 16.19 -29.03
CA MET A 1 -20.61 16.38 -27.73
C MET A 1 -20.65 15.12 -26.90
N ILE A 2 -21.34 14.10 -27.34
CA ILE A 2 -21.40 12.83 -26.60
C ILE A 2 -20.01 12.21 -26.45
N ALA A 3 -19.21 12.24 -27.52
CA ALA A 3 -17.85 11.71 -27.45
C ALA A 3 -16.98 12.43 -26.42
N HIS A 4 -17.13 13.72 -26.30
CA HIS A 4 -16.39 14.51 -25.31
C HIS A 4 -16.82 14.16 -23.87
N ILE A 5 -18.10 13.98 -23.66
CA ILE A 5 -18.64 13.59 -22.34
C ILE A 5 -18.12 12.21 -21.95
N LEU A 6 -18.13 11.26 -22.89
CA LEU A 6 -17.62 9.91 -22.63
C LEU A 6 -16.12 9.92 -22.34
N ALA A 7 -15.36 10.72 -23.08
CA ALA A 7 -13.92 10.84 -22.84
C ALA A 7 -13.64 11.40 -21.43
N THR A 8 -14.38 12.45 -21.05
CA THR A 8 -14.25 13.04 -19.72
C THR A 8 -14.59 12.03 -18.63
N ALA A 9 -15.62 11.21 -18.83
CA ALA A 9 -16.00 10.17 -17.88
C ALA A 9 -14.91 9.11 -17.74
N ARG A 10 -14.23 8.75 -18.83
CA ARG A 10 -13.12 7.79 -18.80
C ARG A 10 -11.95 8.35 -18.03
N TYR A 11 -11.60 9.61 -18.26
CA TYR A 11 -10.50 10.26 -17.53
C TYR A 11 -10.82 10.33 -16.03
N ALA A 12 -12.03 10.74 -15.69
CA ALA A 12 -12.45 10.82 -14.29
C ALA A 12 -12.40 9.45 -13.60
N ARG A 13 -12.72 8.39 -14.32
CA ARG A 13 -12.68 7.04 -13.78
C ARG A 13 -11.28 6.62 -13.41
N VAL A 14 -10.29 6.89 -14.26
CA VAL A 14 -8.89 6.57 -13.98
C VAL A 14 -8.41 7.34 -12.76
N LEU A 15 -8.69 8.63 -12.71
CA LEU A 15 -8.27 9.47 -11.58
C LEU A 15 -8.92 9.02 -10.27
N ARG A 16 -10.20 8.62 -10.32
CA ARG A 16 -10.90 8.09 -9.16
C ARG A 16 -10.29 6.78 -8.67
N LEU A 17 -9.89 5.90 -9.58
CA LEU A 17 -9.22 4.66 -9.19
C LEU A 17 -7.89 4.93 -8.50
N LEU A 18 -7.12 5.92 -8.95
CA LEU A 18 -5.90 6.32 -8.27
C LEU A 18 -6.18 6.87 -6.88
N ASP A 19 -7.26 7.61 -6.70
CA ASP A 19 -7.64 8.12 -5.39
C ASP A 19 -8.09 6.98 -4.45
N LEU A 20 -8.74 5.94 -4.99
CA LEU A 20 -9.08 4.74 -4.21
C LEU A 20 -7.83 3.98 -3.81
N GLU A 21 -6.84 3.85 -4.71
CA GLU A 21 -5.55 3.25 -4.39
C GLU A 21 -4.90 3.99 -3.22
N ARG A 22 -4.92 5.32 -3.26
CA ARG A 22 -4.38 6.13 -2.18
C ARG A 22 -5.04 5.81 -0.84
N LYS A 23 -6.35 5.68 -0.83
CA LYS A 23 -7.09 5.35 0.39
C LYS A 23 -6.67 3.99 0.94
N LEU A 24 -6.49 3.00 0.06
CA LEU A 24 -6.05 1.69 0.50
C LEU A 24 -4.62 1.71 1.03
N ILE A 25 -3.74 2.48 0.42
CA ILE A 25 -2.37 2.59 0.90
C ILE A 25 -2.33 3.22 2.28
N LEU A 26 -3.15 4.23 2.52
CA LEU A 26 -3.18 4.94 3.79
C LEU A 26 -3.92 4.18 4.90
N ASN A 27 -5.01 3.52 4.57
CA ASN A 27 -5.91 2.95 5.56
C ASN A 27 -6.08 1.43 5.46
N GLY A 28 -5.60 0.83 4.37
CA GLY A 28 -5.77 -0.60 4.14
C GLY A 28 -7.22 -0.97 3.82
N PRO A 29 -7.48 -2.24 3.58
CA PRO A 29 -6.50 -3.33 3.56
C PRO A 29 -5.67 -3.35 2.29
N LEU A 30 -4.39 -3.50 2.43
CA LEU A 30 -3.47 -3.51 1.28
C LEU A 30 -3.73 -4.70 0.36
N ALA A 31 -4.35 -5.76 0.86
CA ALA A 31 -4.70 -6.92 0.04
C ALA A 31 -5.60 -6.56 -1.15
N GLY A 32 -6.39 -5.48 -1.03
CA GLY A 32 -7.26 -5.03 -2.11
C GLY A 32 -6.57 -4.20 -3.18
N LEU A 33 -5.31 -3.82 -2.96
CA LEU A 33 -4.62 -2.91 -3.86
C LEU A 33 -4.39 -3.51 -5.25
N GLY A 34 -4.04 -4.79 -5.32
CA GLY A 34 -3.80 -5.46 -6.60
C GLY A 34 -5.00 -5.40 -7.55
N ALA A 35 -6.20 -5.62 -7.02
CA ALA A 35 -7.42 -5.55 -7.83
C ALA A 35 -7.67 -4.13 -8.36
N LEU A 36 -7.40 -3.11 -7.54
CA LEU A 36 -7.54 -1.72 -7.98
C LEU A 36 -6.52 -1.35 -9.07
N VAL A 37 -5.29 -1.83 -8.92
CA VAL A 37 -4.24 -1.61 -9.91
C VAL A 37 -4.64 -2.22 -11.26
N GLU A 38 -5.17 -3.43 -11.25
CA GLU A 38 -5.64 -4.09 -12.46
C GLU A 38 -6.76 -3.31 -13.13
N ARG A 39 -7.71 -2.83 -12.33
CA ARG A 39 -8.82 -2.02 -12.84
C ARG A 39 -8.33 -0.70 -13.44
N ARG A 40 -7.36 -0.07 -12.79
CA ARG A 40 -6.77 1.18 -13.28
C ARG A 40 -6.04 0.95 -14.59
N GLU A 41 -5.26 -0.11 -14.68
CA GLU A 41 -4.54 -0.43 -15.91
C GLU A 41 -5.50 -0.72 -17.06
N ALA A 42 -6.57 -1.46 -16.80
CA ALA A 42 -7.58 -1.74 -17.82
C ALA A 42 -8.27 -0.45 -18.27
N ALA A 43 -8.62 0.42 -17.35
CA ALA A 43 -9.27 1.69 -17.67
C ALA A 43 -8.35 2.61 -18.49
N LEU A 44 -7.06 2.66 -18.13
CA LEU A 44 -6.09 3.47 -18.85
C LEU A 44 -5.82 2.91 -20.24
N ASN A 45 -5.70 1.59 -20.38
CA ASN A 45 -5.50 0.95 -21.67
C ASN A 45 -6.70 1.21 -22.61
N GLU A 46 -7.90 1.20 -22.09
CA GLU A 46 -9.09 1.54 -22.85
C GLU A 46 -8.99 2.96 -23.44
N ILE A 47 -8.53 3.91 -22.64
CA ILE A 47 -8.32 5.28 -23.09
C ILE A 47 -7.27 5.32 -24.19
N LEU A 48 -6.15 4.64 -23.99
CA LEU A 48 -5.04 4.65 -24.96
C LEU A 48 -5.38 3.99 -26.29
N GLU A 49 -6.33 3.07 -26.30
CA GLU A 49 -6.81 2.44 -27.54
C GLU A 49 -7.70 3.38 -28.34
N ILE A 50 -8.40 4.29 -27.67
CA ILE A 50 -9.38 5.17 -28.31
C ILE A 50 -8.76 6.51 -28.68
N GLU A 51 -7.95 7.06 -27.78
CA GLU A 51 -7.42 8.42 -27.92
C GLU A 51 -5.96 8.41 -28.32
N THR A 52 -5.62 9.18 -29.32
CA THR A 52 -4.21 9.34 -29.71
C THR A 52 -3.56 10.51 -28.98
N ASP A 53 -4.34 11.55 -28.68
CA ASP A 53 -3.85 12.71 -27.93
C ASP A 53 -4.63 12.86 -26.65
N LEU A 54 -3.95 12.84 -25.53
CA LEU A 54 -4.56 13.03 -24.23
C LEU A 54 -4.48 14.49 -23.80
N PRO A 55 -5.52 15.03 -23.17
CA PRO A 55 -5.48 16.39 -22.66
C PRO A 55 -4.32 16.58 -21.67
N GLU A 56 -3.63 17.67 -21.76
CA GLU A 56 -2.52 17.97 -20.87
C GLU A 56 -2.94 17.97 -19.40
N ALA A 57 -4.12 18.53 -19.12
CA ALA A 57 -4.65 18.56 -17.76
C ALA A 57 -4.83 17.16 -17.17
N PHE A 58 -5.27 16.21 -17.99
CA PHE A 58 -5.42 14.81 -17.56
C PHE A 58 -4.05 14.19 -17.29
N ILE A 59 -3.09 14.40 -18.18
CA ILE A 59 -1.73 13.86 -18.02
C ILE A 59 -1.10 14.39 -16.73
N LEU A 60 -1.22 15.68 -16.48
CA LEU A 60 -0.66 16.28 -15.25
C LEU A 60 -1.33 15.74 -13.99
N ALA A 61 -2.67 15.60 -14.01
CA ALA A 61 -3.40 15.05 -12.89
C ALA A 61 -3.03 13.58 -12.64
N LEU A 62 -2.91 12.79 -13.70
CA LEU A 62 -2.51 11.40 -13.64
C LEU A 62 -1.12 11.25 -13.03
N LYS A 63 -0.18 12.03 -13.55
CA LYS A 63 1.20 12.01 -13.08
C LYS A 63 1.30 12.38 -11.60
N ALA A 64 0.63 13.45 -11.20
CA ALA A 64 0.65 13.91 -9.81
C ALA A 64 0.12 12.83 -8.86
N ARG A 65 -0.99 12.19 -9.21
CA ARG A 65 -1.58 11.13 -8.38
C ARG A 65 -0.70 9.88 -8.35
N ALA A 66 -0.13 9.50 -9.49
CA ALA A 66 0.74 8.33 -9.57
C ALA A 66 2.00 8.53 -8.72
N GLU A 67 2.62 9.70 -8.81
CA GLU A 67 3.81 10.03 -8.01
C GLU A 67 3.49 10.05 -6.52
N ARG A 68 2.36 10.65 -6.14
CA ARG A 68 1.90 10.67 -4.74
C ARG A 68 1.70 9.26 -4.20
N ASN A 69 1.00 8.43 -4.96
CA ASN A 69 0.74 7.05 -4.54
C ASN A 69 2.03 6.24 -4.45
N GLY A 70 2.94 6.45 -5.38
CA GLY A 70 4.25 5.82 -5.37
C GLY A 70 5.04 6.14 -4.10
N ARG A 71 5.07 7.42 -3.72
CA ARG A 71 5.76 7.84 -2.49
C ARG A 71 5.10 7.23 -1.24
N LEU A 72 3.77 7.21 -1.20
CA LEU A 72 3.05 6.63 -0.07
C LEU A 72 3.31 5.13 0.05
N LEU A 73 3.34 4.43 -1.08
CA LEU A 73 3.60 3.00 -1.09
C LEU A 73 5.03 2.69 -0.62
N LEU A 74 6.01 3.47 -1.08
CA LEU A 74 7.39 3.31 -0.63
C LEU A 74 7.51 3.55 0.87
N ALA A 75 6.83 4.56 1.41
CA ALA A 75 6.80 4.82 2.84
C ALA A 75 6.18 3.66 3.61
N SER A 76 5.10 3.07 3.09
CA SER A 76 4.46 1.91 3.71
C SER A 76 5.40 0.71 3.74
N LEU A 77 6.12 0.46 2.64
CA LEU A 77 7.09 -0.64 2.58
C LEU A 77 8.23 -0.42 3.57
N ALA A 78 8.71 0.80 3.70
CA ALA A 78 9.75 1.13 4.67
C ALA A 78 9.27 0.85 6.10
N GLY A 79 8.00 1.18 6.40
CA GLY A 79 7.41 0.89 7.69
C GLY A 79 7.32 -0.60 7.98
N VAL A 80 6.93 -1.40 6.99
CA VAL A 80 6.86 -2.86 7.12
C VAL A 80 8.24 -3.44 7.38
N LYS A 81 9.26 -2.99 6.64
CA LYS A 81 10.63 -3.44 6.84
C LYS A 81 11.15 -3.09 8.21
N ALA A 82 10.88 -1.87 8.68
CA ALA A 82 11.30 -1.44 10.01
C ALA A 82 10.64 -2.28 11.10
N GLY A 83 9.35 -2.58 10.94
CA GLY A 83 8.62 -3.43 11.86
C GLY A 83 9.16 -4.85 11.90
N ALA A 84 9.46 -5.42 10.74
CA ALA A 84 10.04 -6.76 10.64
C ALA A 84 11.41 -6.82 11.33
N ALA A 85 12.25 -5.79 11.13
CA ALA A 85 13.55 -5.71 11.77
C ALA A 85 13.42 -5.61 13.29
N GLN A 86 12.43 -4.88 13.77
CA GLN A 86 12.17 -4.74 15.21
C GLN A 86 11.75 -6.09 15.82
N ILE A 87 10.88 -6.82 15.14
CA ILE A 87 10.45 -8.15 15.59
C ILE A 87 11.66 -9.08 15.68
N GLU A 88 12.54 -9.05 14.69
CA GLU A 88 13.73 -9.88 14.69
C GLU A 88 14.66 -9.52 15.84
N ARG A 89 14.83 -8.26 16.15
CA ARG A 89 15.63 -7.84 17.30
C ARG A 89 15.05 -8.34 18.62
N ILE A 90 13.74 -8.30 18.75
CA ILE A 90 13.05 -8.79 19.94
C ILE A 90 13.27 -10.30 20.09
N ARG A 91 13.17 -11.04 19.01
CA ARG A 91 13.40 -12.49 19.01
C ARG A 91 14.85 -12.81 19.43
N SER A 92 15.79 -12.09 18.87
CA SER A 92 17.20 -12.24 19.18
C SER A 92 17.47 -12.00 20.66
N MET A 93 16.92 -10.94 21.20
CA MET A 93 17.06 -10.61 22.62
C MET A 93 16.48 -11.69 23.52
N ARG A 94 15.33 -12.25 23.12
CA ARG A 94 14.69 -13.33 23.86
C ARG A 94 15.56 -14.58 23.86
N ASP A 95 16.15 -14.92 22.74
CA ASP A 95 17.02 -16.07 22.61
C ASP A 95 18.29 -15.90 23.47
N GLN A 96 18.84 -14.69 23.51
CA GLN A 96 19.98 -14.40 24.36
C GLN A 96 19.64 -14.54 25.84
N LEU A 97 18.46 -14.09 26.26
CA LEU A 97 18.02 -14.22 27.64
C LEU A 97 17.86 -15.69 28.02
N ARG A 98 17.40 -16.53 27.12
CA ARG A 98 17.34 -17.96 27.35
C ARG A 98 18.72 -18.57 27.57
N THR A 99 19.67 -18.15 26.76
CA THR A 99 21.03 -18.66 26.82
C THR A 99 21.69 -18.32 28.14
N TYR A 100 21.41 -17.17 28.71
CA TYR A 100 22.01 -16.69 29.95
C TYR A 100 21.18 -16.95 31.21
N ALA A 101 20.23 -17.89 31.16
CA ALA A 101 19.45 -18.24 32.34
C ALA A 101 20.39 -18.85 33.41
N PRO A 102 20.35 -18.34 34.64
CA PRO A 102 21.30 -18.77 35.71
C PRO A 102 21.21 -20.25 36.07
N SER A 103 20.04 -20.86 35.91
CA SER A 103 19.86 -22.25 36.25
C SER A 103 20.36 -23.22 35.21
N GLY A 104 20.75 -22.72 34.04
CA GLY A 104 21.07 -23.57 32.92
C GLY A 104 19.85 -24.20 32.28
N THR A 105 18.69 -24.05 32.88
CA THR A 105 17.46 -24.51 32.28
C THR A 105 16.85 -23.37 31.45
N PRO A 106 16.38 -23.65 30.29
CA PRO A 106 15.73 -22.62 29.47
C PRO A 106 14.50 -22.08 30.21
N VAL A 107 14.51 -20.80 30.46
CA VAL A 107 13.35 -20.17 31.05
C VAL A 107 12.39 -19.88 29.92
N GLU A 108 11.25 -20.50 29.97
CA GLU A 108 10.24 -20.21 28.99
C GLU A 108 9.58 -18.91 29.33
N VAL A 109 9.92 -17.90 28.63
CA VAL A 109 9.23 -16.62 28.76
C VAL A 109 8.11 -16.61 27.73
N SER A 110 6.90 -16.69 28.22
CA SER A 110 5.75 -16.57 27.32
C SER A 110 5.78 -15.23 26.63
N PRO A 111 5.61 -15.19 25.34
CA PRO A 111 5.52 -13.91 24.66
C PRO A 111 4.36 -13.11 25.22
N PRO A 112 4.56 -11.80 25.42
CA PRO A 112 3.46 -10.98 25.90
C PRO A 112 2.31 -11.11 24.91
N GLN A 113 1.15 -11.39 25.44
CA GLN A 113 0.01 -11.46 24.61
C GLN A 113 -0.24 -10.15 24.03
N VAL A 114 -0.15 -10.07 22.80
CA VAL A 114 -0.46 -8.88 22.12
C VAL A 114 -1.92 -8.77 22.12
N THR A 115 -2.39 -8.01 23.01
CA THR A 115 -3.71 -7.76 22.96
C THR A 115 -3.93 -6.91 21.90
N ARG A 116 -4.44 -7.21 21.08
CA ARG A 116 -4.66 -6.55 20.07
C ARG A 116 -5.74 -5.84 20.13
N ASP A 117 -5.98 -5.20 20.79
CA ASP A 117 -6.78 -4.46 20.87
C ASP A 117 -6.78 -3.54 20.04
N GLN A 118 -6.83 -3.45 19.73
CA GLN A 118 -6.71 -2.89 18.98
C GLN A 118 -7.56 -2.22 18.49
N ARG A 119 -7.84 -1.72 18.88
CA ARG A 119 -8.39 -1.05 18.56
C ARG A 119 -8.16 -0.45 17.90
N ALA A 120 -8.28 -0.38 17.63
CA ALA A 120 -8.10 0.27 17.13
C ALA A 120 -8.32 0.89 16.50
#